data_e5759c9a50aba08e73bbe3235ffc60c3
#
_entry.id   e5759c9a50aba08e73bbe3235ffc60c3
#
_cell.length_a   1.000
_cell.length_b   1.000
_cell.length_c   1.000
_cell.angle_alpha   90.00
_cell.angle_beta   90.00
_cell.angle_gamma   90.00
#
_symmetry.space_group_name_H-M   'P 1'
#
loop_
_entity.id
_entity.type
_entity.pdbx_description
1 polymer ?
#
loop_
_entity_poly.entity_id
_entity_poly.type
_entity_poly.pdbx_seq_one_letter_code
_entity_poly.pdbx_strand_id
1 'polypeptide(L)'
;MLLSDSHIHTMFSSDSEENPVNVVNNAISLGFKHICFTDHNDFDAPLEDGKVMFDLDFQEYIKYFQNLKESYKDKINIHIGVEQGLMRSVADRVNSYDSAKQLDFIIGSSHLVYGEDPYYPEFWEKCSAKDAVLTYYESILDNLGCCHNFDVYGHLDYIARYIPANSYSYNWHDFNDLIYIILKTIIEKGKGIEI
;
A
#
# COMPACT_ATOMS: atom_id res chain seq x y z
N MET A 1 14.73 5.68 -18.88
CA MET A 1 14.81 6.60 -17.74
C MET A 1 13.41 6.67 -17.14
N LEU A 2 13.25 6.31 -15.89
CA LEU A 2 11.98 6.48 -15.18
C LEU A 2 11.68 7.99 -15.09
N LEU A 3 10.47 8.37 -15.47
CA LEU A 3 10.04 9.78 -15.47
C LEU A 3 9.07 10.08 -14.31
N SER A 4 8.64 9.06 -13.59
CA SER A 4 7.69 9.15 -12.48
C SER A 4 7.99 8.11 -11.41
N ASP A 5 7.60 8.43 -10.18
CA ASP A 5 7.51 7.52 -9.05
C ASP A 5 6.14 7.73 -8.40
N SER A 6 5.41 6.66 -8.19
CA SER A 6 4.03 6.70 -7.71
C SER A 6 3.81 5.96 -6.40
N HIS A 7 4.90 5.51 -5.73
CA HIS A 7 4.82 4.86 -4.44
C HIS A 7 5.91 5.40 -3.51
N ILE A 8 5.59 6.45 -2.77
CA ILE A 8 6.55 7.19 -1.95
C ILE A 8 5.95 7.43 -0.56
N HIS A 9 6.68 7.01 0.48
CA HIS A 9 6.35 7.26 1.88
C HIS A 9 7.22 8.37 2.46
N THR A 10 6.65 9.09 3.41
CA THR A 10 7.30 10.22 4.08
C THR A 10 7.05 10.16 5.58
N MET A 11 7.44 11.23 6.28
CA MET A 11 7.19 11.37 7.73
C MET A 11 5.71 11.33 8.14
N PHE A 12 4.77 11.26 7.19
CA PHE A 12 3.35 11.02 7.45
C PHE A 12 3.02 9.53 7.63
N SER A 13 3.89 8.63 7.16
CA SER A 13 3.83 7.19 7.43
C SER A 13 4.67 6.82 8.64
N SER A 14 4.20 5.88 9.45
CA SER A 14 4.92 5.43 10.64
C SER A 14 6.23 4.69 10.33
N ASP A 15 6.40 4.24 9.10
CA ASP A 15 7.57 3.49 8.60
C ASP A 15 8.62 4.37 7.93
N SER A 16 8.40 5.69 7.85
CA SER A 16 9.34 6.61 7.20
C SER A 16 9.58 7.88 8.03
N GLU A 17 10.82 8.34 8.06
CA GLU A 17 11.23 9.64 8.61
C GLU A 17 11.55 10.68 7.51
N GLU A 18 11.33 10.34 6.24
CA GLU A 18 11.78 11.16 5.12
C GLU A 18 10.96 12.44 4.98
N ASN A 19 11.67 13.56 4.85
CA ASN A 19 11.03 14.85 4.67
C ASN A 19 10.53 15.02 3.23
N PRO A 20 9.24 15.32 3.00
CA PRO A 20 8.69 15.48 1.64
C PRO A 20 9.44 16.50 0.77
N VAL A 21 9.97 17.58 1.35
CA VAL A 21 10.76 18.58 0.62
C VAL A 21 12.06 17.99 0.08
N ASN A 22 12.72 17.12 0.86
CA ASN A 22 13.92 16.42 0.42
C ASN A 22 13.62 15.47 -0.75
N VAL A 23 12.52 14.72 -0.65
CA VAL A 23 12.05 13.83 -1.73
C VAL A 23 11.84 14.61 -3.02
N VAL A 24 11.11 15.73 -2.96
CA VAL A 24 10.87 16.59 -4.13
C VAL A 24 12.19 17.08 -4.74
N ASN A 25 13.11 17.60 -3.92
CA ASN A 25 14.38 18.10 -4.41
C ASN A 25 15.25 17.02 -5.06
N ASN A 26 15.26 15.80 -4.45
CA ASN A 26 15.95 14.64 -5.00
C ASN A 26 15.33 14.20 -6.32
N ALA A 27 14.00 14.11 -6.40
CA ALA A 27 13.29 13.77 -7.63
C ALA A 27 13.60 14.75 -8.77
N ILE A 28 13.61 16.07 -8.49
CA ILE A 28 14.00 17.09 -9.45
C ILE A 28 15.44 16.87 -9.92
N SER A 29 16.38 16.62 -9.01
CA SER A 29 17.80 16.41 -9.33
C SER A 29 18.03 15.18 -10.20
N LEU A 30 17.19 14.15 -10.05
CA LEU A 30 17.19 12.91 -10.83
C LEU A 30 16.43 13.03 -12.16
N GLY A 31 15.78 14.17 -12.40
CA GLY A 31 15.07 14.46 -13.64
C GLY A 31 13.66 13.90 -13.75
N PHE A 32 13.06 13.48 -12.61
CA PHE A 32 11.67 13.09 -12.56
C PHE A 32 10.73 14.21 -13.00
N LYS A 33 9.61 13.86 -13.62
CA LYS A 33 8.58 14.79 -14.07
C LYS A 33 7.33 14.74 -13.23
N HIS A 34 7.07 13.57 -12.65
CA HIS A 34 5.91 13.32 -11.80
C HIS A 34 6.35 12.50 -10.59
N ILE A 35 5.80 12.83 -9.43
CA ILE A 35 5.87 12.02 -8.22
C ILE A 35 4.50 11.99 -7.56
N CYS A 36 4.16 10.88 -6.91
CA CYS A 36 2.97 10.75 -6.09
C CYS A 36 3.37 10.33 -4.69
N PHE A 37 2.99 11.11 -3.70
CA PHE A 37 3.11 10.70 -2.30
C PHE A 37 1.95 9.79 -1.96
N THR A 38 2.26 8.67 -1.35
CA THR A 38 1.30 7.59 -1.07
C THR A 38 1.56 7.00 0.30
N ASP A 39 1.60 7.87 1.31
CA ASP A 39 1.79 7.46 2.70
C ASP A 39 0.70 6.47 3.14
N HIS A 40 1.01 5.60 4.08
CA HIS A 40 0.12 4.55 4.55
C HIS A 40 -1.17 5.08 5.20
N ASN A 41 -2.27 4.40 4.92
CA ASN A 41 -3.50 4.49 5.71
C ASN A 41 -4.10 3.08 5.88
N ASP A 42 -3.82 2.46 7.00
CA ASP A 42 -4.29 1.11 7.32
C ASP A 42 -5.31 1.18 8.46
N PHE A 43 -6.58 1.24 8.09
CA PHE A 43 -7.67 1.25 9.07
C PHE A 43 -7.63 -0.03 9.94
N ASP A 44 -7.75 0.15 11.26
CA ASP A 44 -7.73 -0.91 12.26
C ASP A 44 -6.40 -1.71 12.28
N ALA A 45 -5.28 -1.08 11.87
CA ALA A 45 -3.96 -1.66 12.06
C ALA A 45 -3.69 -1.98 13.53
N PRO A 46 -2.94 -3.04 13.84
CA PRO A 46 -2.56 -3.36 15.22
C PRO A 46 -1.89 -2.18 15.91
N LEU A 47 -2.17 -2.04 17.22
CA LEU A 47 -1.50 -1.03 18.03
C LEU A 47 -0.05 -1.45 18.29
N GLU A 48 0.88 -0.55 18.09
CA GLU A 48 2.27 -0.73 18.46
C GLU A 48 2.58 0.10 19.71
N ASP A 49 2.99 -0.54 20.80
CA ASP A 49 3.18 0.12 22.11
C ASP A 49 1.97 0.96 22.57
N GLY A 50 0.76 0.51 22.23
CA GLY A 50 -0.49 1.20 22.54
C GLY A 50 -0.77 2.44 21.68
N LYS A 51 -0.02 2.66 20.62
CA LYS A 51 -0.24 3.74 19.65
C LYS A 51 -0.92 3.21 18.39
N VAL A 52 -1.81 4.02 17.85
CA VAL A 52 -2.37 3.78 16.52
C VAL A 52 -1.27 4.03 15.50
N MET A 53 -0.98 3.03 14.70
CA MET A 53 -0.01 3.10 13.60
C MET A 53 -0.76 3.23 12.28
N PHE A 54 -0.14 3.86 11.31
CA PHE A 54 -0.66 3.93 9.94
C PHE A 54 -2.09 4.51 9.81
N ASP A 55 -2.50 5.41 10.72
CA ASP A 55 -3.78 6.13 10.67
C ASP A 55 -3.49 7.58 10.25
N LEU A 56 -3.80 7.89 8.99
CA LEU A 56 -3.42 9.15 8.37
C LEU A 56 -4.42 10.27 8.70
N ASP A 57 -3.95 11.39 9.26
CA ASP A 57 -4.76 12.62 9.31
C ASP A 57 -4.86 13.23 7.90
N PHE A 58 -5.90 12.84 7.17
CA PHE A 58 -6.13 13.31 5.81
C PHE A 58 -6.24 14.82 5.67
N GLN A 59 -6.74 15.54 6.68
CA GLN A 59 -6.87 16.99 6.60
C GLN A 59 -5.50 17.66 6.63
N GLU A 60 -4.66 17.25 7.56
CA GLU A 60 -3.29 17.76 7.66
C GLU A 60 -2.47 17.35 6.42
N TYR A 61 -2.54 16.06 6.04
CA TYR A 61 -1.84 15.48 4.90
C TYR A 61 -2.13 16.20 3.59
N ILE A 62 -3.39 16.28 3.21
CA ILE A 62 -3.82 16.90 1.95
C ILE A 62 -3.44 18.38 1.94
N LYS A 63 -3.65 19.10 3.03
CA LYS A 63 -3.29 20.51 3.14
C LYS A 63 -1.78 20.73 2.99
N TYR A 64 -0.96 19.87 3.59
CA TYR A 64 0.49 19.94 3.47
C TYR A 64 0.94 19.79 2.03
N PHE A 65 0.48 18.69 1.37
CA PHE A 65 0.88 18.39 0.00
C PHE A 65 0.29 19.35 -1.05
N GLN A 66 -0.88 19.93 -0.82
CA GLN A 66 -1.41 21.02 -1.66
C GLN A 66 -0.48 22.25 -1.65
N ASN A 67 0.01 22.64 -0.47
CA ASN A 67 0.98 23.73 -0.34
C ASN A 67 2.32 23.39 -1.03
N LEU A 68 2.79 22.17 -0.85
CA LEU A 68 4.01 21.68 -1.49
C LEU A 68 3.88 21.67 -3.02
N LYS A 69 2.78 21.15 -3.55
CA LYS A 69 2.41 21.13 -4.97
C LYS A 69 2.43 22.54 -5.57
N GLU A 70 1.82 23.52 -4.89
CA GLU A 70 1.84 24.92 -5.36
C GLU A 70 3.26 25.53 -5.35
N SER A 71 4.06 25.19 -4.33
CA SER A 71 5.44 25.72 -4.20
C SER A 71 6.39 25.20 -5.27
N TYR A 72 6.10 24.03 -5.86
CA TYR A 72 6.95 23.36 -6.85
C TYR A 72 6.32 23.23 -8.24
N LYS A 73 5.16 23.84 -8.50
CA LYS A 73 4.34 23.67 -9.70
C LYS A 73 5.08 23.90 -11.04
N ASP A 74 6.09 24.76 -11.04
CA ASP A 74 6.88 25.07 -12.26
C ASP A 74 8.10 24.15 -12.45
N LYS A 75 8.33 23.21 -11.52
CA LYS A 75 9.53 22.35 -11.48
C LYS A 75 9.21 20.87 -11.66
N ILE A 76 8.16 20.38 -11.01
CA ILE A 76 7.76 18.98 -11.01
C ILE A 76 6.25 18.86 -10.72
N ASN A 77 5.60 17.87 -11.31
CA ASN A 77 4.20 17.57 -10.99
C ASN A 77 4.13 16.68 -9.76
N ILE A 78 3.56 17.21 -8.68
CA ILE A 78 3.31 16.49 -7.44
C ILE A 78 1.86 16.01 -7.44
N HIS A 79 1.65 14.73 -7.21
CA HIS A 79 0.34 14.12 -7.00
C HIS A 79 0.19 13.72 -5.55
N ILE A 80 -1.05 13.74 -5.06
CA ILE A 80 -1.41 13.42 -3.68
C ILE A 80 -2.18 12.12 -3.71
N GLY A 81 -1.60 11.06 -3.23
CA GLY A 81 -2.20 9.74 -3.16
C GLY A 81 -2.21 9.19 -1.75
N VAL A 82 -2.49 7.91 -1.64
CA VAL A 82 -2.42 7.13 -0.41
C VAL A 82 -2.14 5.68 -0.74
N GLU A 83 -1.38 5.00 0.10
CA GLU A 83 -1.37 3.54 0.14
C GLU A 83 -2.39 3.09 1.19
N GLN A 84 -3.52 2.58 0.69
CA GLN A 84 -4.67 2.18 1.49
C GLN A 84 -4.60 0.68 1.80
N GLY A 85 -4.48 0.34 3.06
CA GLY A 85 -4.62 -1.04 3.51
C GLY A 85 -6.03 -1.57 3.24
N LEU A 86 -6.09 -2.72 2.56
CA LEU A 86 -7.32 -3.39 2.20
C LEU A 86 -7.56 -4.58 3.12
N MET A 87 -8.73 -4.61 3.73
CA MET A 87 -9.16 -5.73 4.56
C MET A 87 -10.70 -5.81 4.56
N ARG A 88 -11.25 -7.01 4.55
CA ARG A 88 -12.71 -7.23 4.55
C ARG A 88 -13.41 -6.50 5.71
N SER A 89 -12.83 -6.51 6.90
CA SER A 89 -13.43 -5.90 8.11
C SER A 89 -13.59 -4.38 8.02
N VAL A 90 -12.77 -3.72 7.21
CA VAL A 90 -12.79 -2.25 7.02
C VAL A 90 -13.29 -1.82 5.64
N ALA A 91 -13.82 -2.76 4.85
CA ALA A 91 -14.22 -2.51 3.47
C ALA A 91 -15.22 -1.35 3.32
N ASP A 92 -16.20 -1.24 4.20
CA ASP A 92 -17.18 -0.14 4.16
C ASP A 92 -16.49 1.23 4.38
N ARG A 93 -15.51 1.31 5.27
CA ARG A 93 -14.71 2.53 5.47
C ARG A 93 -13.87 2.85 4.24
N VAL A 94 -13.12 1.86 3.73
CA VAL A 94 -12.27 2.00 2.53
C VAL A 94 -13.08 2.49 1.34
N ASN A 95 -14.29 1.96 1.16
CA ASN A 95 -15.12 2.29 0.00
C ASN A 95 -15.83 3.65 0.11
N SER A 96 -15.91 4.26 1.29
CA SER A 96 -16.80 5.40 1.54
C SER A 96 -16.17 6.62 2.20
N TYR A 97 -14.86 6.63 2.54
CA TYR A 97 -14.27 7.80 3.18
C TYR A 97 -14.17 9.00 2.21
N ASP A 98 -14.66 10.16 2.68
CA ASP A 98 -14.82 11.35 1.83
C ASP A 98 -13.49 11.95 1.36
N SER A 99 -12.41 11.79 2.12
CA SER A 99 -11.08 12.29 1.77
C SER A 99 -10.54 11.67 0.49
N ALA A 100 -10.94 10.45 0.14
CA ALA A 100 -10.55 9.79 -1.11
C ALA A 100 -10.86 10.63 -2.36
N LYS A 101 -11.93 11.45 -2.32
CA LYS A 101 -12.31 12.33 -3.44
C LYS A 101 -11.31 13.46 -3.70
N GLN A 102 -10.40 13.71 -2.78
CA GLN A 102 -9.37 14.75 -2.88
C GLN A 102 -8.01 14.19 -3.25
N LEU A 103 -7.89 12.86 -3.38
CA LEU A 103 -6.67 12.18 -3.77
C LEU A 103 -6.60 12.02 -5.30
N ASP A 104 -5.40 12.17 -5.83
CA ASP A 104 -5.10 11.97 -7.25
C ASP A 104 -4.91 10.47 -7.58
N PHE A 105 -4.57 9.63 -6.57
CA PHE A 105 -4.20 8.23 -6.77
C PHE A 105 -4.31 7.40 -5.48
N ILE A 106 -4.78 6.16 -5.58
CA ILE A 106 -4.89 5.25 -4.44
C ILE A 106 -4.28 3.90 -4.81
N ILE A 107 -3.26 3.50 -4.07
CA ILE A 107 -2.73 2.13 -4.09
C ILE A 107 -3.51 1.34 -3.06
N GLY A 108 -4.10 0.21 -3.46
CA GLY A 108 -4.75 -0.70 -2.53
C GLY A 108 -3.82 -1.87 -2.22
N SER A 109 -3.43 -2.04 -0.97
CA SER A 109 -2.44 -3.04 -0.56
C SER A 109 -2.97 -3.97 0.54
N SER A 110 -2.52 -5.22 0.54
CA SER A 110 -2.79 -6.16 1.63
C SER A 110 -1.58 -6.25 2.55
N HIS A 111 -1.59 -5.50 3.65
CA HIS A 111 -0.56 -5.54 4.68
C HIS A 111 -0.90 -6.55 5.77
N LEU A 112 -2.19 -6.67 6.08
CA LEU A 112 -2.70 -7.59 7.11
C LEU A 112 -3.40 -8.79 6.48
N VAL A 113 -3.17 -9.96 7.05
CA VAL A 113 -3.84 -11.21 6.70
C VAL A 113 -4.92 -11.48 7.74
N TYR A 114 -6.18 -11.16 7.41
CA TYR A 114 -7.32 -11.28 8.33
C TYR A 114 -7.11 -10.57 9.69
N GLY A 115 -6.44 -9.43 9.68
CA GLY A 115 -6.17 -8.61 10.85
C GLY A 115 -4.85 -8.94 11.56
N GLU A 116 -4.05 -9.84 11.01
CA GLU A 116 -2.75 -10.21 11.55
C GLU A 116 -1.63 -9.70 10.65
N ASP A 117 -0.59 -9.16 11.26
CA ASP A 117 0.53 -8.60 10.54
C ASP A 117 1.64 -9.65 10.35
N PRO A 118 2.02 -9.99 9.09
CA PRO A 118 3.12 -10.91 8.79
C PRO A 118 4.50 -10.45 9.29
N TYR A 119 4.63 -9.17 9.62
CA TYR A 119 5.85 -8.63 10.22
C TYR A 119 6.18 -9.32 11.56
N TYR A 120 5.18 -9.71 12.35
CA TYR A 120 5.37 -10.31 13.66
C TYR A 120 5.57 -11.83 13.58
N PRO A 121 6.52 -12.40 14.37
CA PRO A 121 6.79 -13.84 14.39
C PRO A 121 5.57 -14.71 14.70
N GLU A 122 4.65 -14.22 15.55
CA GLU A 122 3.44 -14.92 15.99
C GLU A 122 2.52 -15.29 14.83
N PHE A 123 2.55 -14.52 13.74
CA PHE A 123 1.81 -14.85 12.51
C PHE A 123 2.26 -16.19 11.94
N TRP A 124 3.57 -16.43 11.95
CA TRP A 124 4.20 -17.61 11.33
C TRP A 124 4.18 -18.87 12.19
N GLU A 125 3.81 -18.76 13.47
CA GLU A 125 3.77 -19.91 14.40
C GLU A 125 2.51 -20.79 14.25
N LYS A 126 1.51 -20.32 13.50
CA LYS A 126 0.16 -20.94 13.42
C LYS A 126 0.06 -22.09 12.44
N CYS A 127 0.87 -22.08 11.39
CA CYS A 127 0.87 -23.07 10.32
C CYS A 127 2.23 -23.11 9.63
N SER A 128 2.37 -23.96 8.61
CA SER A 128 3.59 -23.91 7.80
C SER A 128 3.73 -22.57 7.08
N ALA A 129 4.96 -22.10 6.85
CA ALA A 129 5.17 -20.85 6.13
C ALA A 129 4.56 -20.87 4.71
N LYS A 130 4.51 -22.03 4.05
CA LYS A 130 3.84 -22.18 2.76
C LYS A 130 2.33 -22.00 2.88
N ASP A 131 1.70 -22.54 3.92
CA ASP A 131 0.25 -22.37 4.15
C ASP A 131 -0.07 -20.92 4.54
N ALA A 132 0.80 -20.26 5.30
CA ALA A 132 0.67 -18.83 5.61
C ALA A 132 0.69 -17.96 4.34
N VAL A 133 1.60 -18.24 3.40
CA VAL A 133 1.63 -17.56 2.10
C VAL A 133 0.37 -17.86 1.28
N LEU A 134 -0.14 -19.10 1.30
CA LEU A 134 -1.41 -19.43 0.66
C LEU A 134 -2.55 -18.59 1.24
N THR A 135 -2.66 -18.54 2.56
CA THR A 135 -3.68 -17.75 3.27
C THR A 135 -3.60 -16.26 2.94
N TYR A 136 -2.39 -15.72 2.76
CA TYR A 136 -2.20 -14.35 2.31
C TYR A 136 -2.82 -14.11 0.92
N TYR A 137 -2.55 -14.97 -0.06
CA TYR A 137 -3.15 -14.84 -1.39
C TYR A 137 -4.66 -15.01 -1.38
N GLU A 138 -5.19 -15.89 -0.53
CA GLU A 138 -6.63 -16.04 -0.32
C GLU A 138 -7.24 -14.74 0.26
N SER A 139 -6.55 -14.09 1.19
CA SER A 139 -6.99 -12.80 1.75
C SER A 139 -7.02 -11.69 0.71
N ILE A 140 -6.09 -11.68 -0.26
CA ILE A 140 -6.13 -10.76 -1.40
C ILE A 140 -7.43 -10.92 -2.21
N LEU A 141 -7.84 -12.16 -2.51
CA LEU A 141 -9.10 -12.40 -3.22
C LEU A 141 -10.31 -11.94 -2.43
N ASP A 142 -10.30 -12.15 -1.11
CA ASP A 142 -11.35 -11.66 -0.23
C ASP A 142 -11.42 -10.12 -0.24
N ASN A 143 -10.26 -9.46 -0.17
CA ASN A 143 -10.16 -8.00 -0.22
C ASN A 143 -10.64 -7.47 -1.59
N LEU A 144 -10.22 -8.08 -2.68
CA LEU A 144 -10.72 -7.77 -4.03
C LEU A 144 -12.23 -7.99 -4.16
N GLY A 145 -12.81 -8.93 -3.39
CA GLY A 145 -14.24 -9.20 -3.39
C GLY A 145 -15.07 -8.08 -2.78
N CYS A 146 -14.53 -7.28 -1.87
CA CYS A 146 -15.28 -6.29 -1.10
C CYS A 146 -14.73 -4.85 -1.17
N CYS A 147 -13.43 -4.66 -1.39
CA CYS A 147 -12.82 -3.35 -1.56
C CYS A 147 -12.75 -2.98 -3.05
N HIS A 148 -13.09 -1.73 -3.37
CA HIS A 148 -13.11 -1.26 -4.76
C HIS A 148 -12.63 0.19 -4.92
N ASN A 149 -12.38 0.91 -3.83
CA ASN A 149 -11.92 2.29 -3.85
C ASN A 149 -10.40 2.36 -3.87
N PHE A 150 -9.78 1.93 -4.96
CA PHE A 150 -8.36 2.04 -5.27
C PHE A 150 -8.14 2.04 -6.78
N ASP A 151 -6.97 2.47 -7.25
CA ASP A 151 -6.62 2.55 -8.68
C ASP A 151 -5.74 1.39 -9.12
N VAL A 152 -4.73 1.05 -8.32
CA VAL A 152 -3.83 -0.09 -8.55
C VAL A 152 -3.75 -0.96 -7.32
N TYR A 153 -3.48 -2.26 -7.52
CA TYR A 153 -3.15 -3.16 -6.41
C TYR A 153 -1.63 -3.14 -6.19
N GLY A 154 -1.21 -2.84 -4.97
CA GLY A 154 0.20 -2.80 -4.57
C GLY A 154 0.83 -4.19 -4.51
N HIS A 155 2.13 -4.24 -4.50
CA HIS A 155 3.05 -5.38 -4.32
C HIS A 155 2.39 -6.71 -3.88
N LEU A 156 1.95 -7.52 -4.84
CA LEU A 156 1.26 -8.80 -4.58
C LEU A 156 2.11 -9.82 -3.78
N ASP A 157 3.40 -9.66 -3.77
CA ASP A 157 4.34 -10.55 -3.09
C ASP A 157 4.85 -10.01 -1.73
N TYR A 158 4.15 -9.02 -1.16
CA TYR A 158 4.50 -8.40 0.12
C TYR A 158 4.85 -9.43 1.22
N ILE A 159 4.08 -10.51 1.33
CA ILE A 159 4.30 -11.60 2.30
C ILE A 159 5.68 -12.23 2.19
N ALA A 160 6.27 -12.28 0.99
CA ALA A 160 7.55 -12.93 0.75
C ALA A 160 8.70 -12.25 1.51
N ARG A 161 8.55 -10.96 1.84
CA ARG A 161 9.50 -10.14 2.60
C ARG A 161 9.72 -10.66 4.03
N TYR A 162 8.71 -11.29 4.62
CA TYR A 162 8.66 -11.64 6.04
C TYR A 162 8.77 -13.15 6.31
N ILE A 163 8.88 -13.98 5.29
CA ILE A 163 9.01 -15.42 5.46
C ILE A 163 10.22 -15.73 6.36
N PRO A 164 10.04 -16.46 7.49
CA PRO A 164 11.13 -16.78 8.38
C PRO A 164 12.26 -17.56 7.68
N ALA A 165 13.50 -17.22 7.97
CA ALA A 165 14.65 -17.84 7.36
C ALA A 165 14.63 -19.37 7.53
N ASN A 166 14.93 -20.10 6.45
CA ASN A 166 14.94 -21.57 6.38
C ASN A 166 13.59 -22.27 6.62
N SER A 167 12.46 -21.54 6.72
CA SER A 167 11.15 -22.16 6.89
C SER A 167 10.52 -22.57 5.54
N TYR A 168 10.64 -21.71 4.53
CA TYR A 168 10.13 -21.93 3.18
C TYR A 168 10.92 -21.09 2.16
N SER A 169 11.30 -21.69 1.04
CA SER A 169 11.88 -20.95 -0.08
C SER A 169 10.77 -20.51 -1.00
N TYR A 170 10.43 -19.22 -0.95
CA TYR A 170 9.34 -18.67 -1.74
C TYR A 170 9.52 -18.96 -3.23
N ASN A 171 8.48 -19.53 -3.83
CA ASN A 171 8.39 -19.76 -5.25
C ASN A 171 6.95 -19.47 -5.71
N TRP A 172 6.77 -18.41 -6.48
CA TRP A 172 5.44 -18.00 -6.98
C TRP A 172 4.70 -19.09 -7.78
N HIS A 173 5.43 -20.03 -8.41
CA HIS A 173 4.84 -21.16 -9.11
C HIS A 173 4.00 -22.06 -8.20
N ASP A 174 4.29 -22.12 -6.91
CA ASP A 174 3.51 -22.91 -5.95
C ASP A 174 2.08 -22.36 -5.75
N PHE A 175 1.85 -21.09 -6.15
CA PHE A 175 0.58 -20.36 -6.01
C PHE A 175 0.02 -19.90 -7.36
N ASN A 176 0.52 -20.42 -8.46
CA ASN A 176 0.27 -19.93 -9.82
C ASN A 176 -1.21 -19.79 -10.15
N ASP A 177 -2.05 -20.78 -9.80
CA ASP A 177 -3.48 -20.75 -10.09
C ASP A 177 -4.18 -19.61 -9.33
N LEU A 178 -3.80 -19.40 -8.08
CA LEU A 178 -4.36 -18.36 -7.22
C LEU A 178 -3.93 -16.96 -7.67
N ILE A 179 -2.64 -16.80 -7.97
CA ILE A 179 -2.10 -15.55 -8.53
C ILE A 179 -2.79 -15.22 -9.87
N TYR A 180 -3.02 -16.24 -10.73
CA TYR A 180 -3.75 -16.04 -11.97
C TYR A 180 -5.18 -15.53 -11.74
N ILE A 181 -5.89 -16.09 -10.76
CA ILE A 181 -7.25 -15.64 -10.40
C ILE A 181 -7.22 -14.20 -9.86
N ILE A 182 -6.24 -13.86 -9.02
CA ILE A 182 -6.04 -12.50 -8.50
C ILE A 182 -5.84 -11.51 -9.65
N LEU A 183 -4.87 -11.76 -10.53
CA LEU A 183 -4.56 -10.89 -11.65
C LEU A 183 -5.76 -10.72 -12.58
N LYS A 184 -6.46 -11.81 -12.88
CA LYS A 184 -7.69 -11.78 -13.66
C LYS A 184 -8.77 -10.92 -13.01
N THR A 185 -8.96 -11.04 -11.69
CA THR A 185 -9.93 -10.25 -10.92
C THR A 185 -9.58 -8.76 -10.96
N ILE A 186 -8.31 -8.41 -10.81
CA ILE A 186 -7.82 -7.02 -10.89
C ILE A 186 -8.16 -6.43 -12.28
N ILE A 187 -7.86 -7.18 -13.36
CA ILE A 187 -8.16 -6.76 -14.73
C ILE A 187 -9.67 -6.59 -14.95
N GLU A 188 -10.48 -7.55 -14.52
CA GLU A 188 -11.94 -7.51 -14.67
C GLU A 188 -12.57 -6.33 -13.91
N LYS A 189 -11.93 -5.88 -12.84
CA LYS A 189 -12.31 -4.66 -12.10
C LYS A 189 -11.81 -3.37 -12.75
N GLY A 190 -11.05 -3.44 -13.83
CA GLY A 190 -10.45 -2.28 -14.50
C GLY A 190 -9.38 -1.59 -13.67
N LYS A 191 -8.72 -2.32 -12.76
CA LYS A 191 -7.66 -1.80 -11.90
C LYS A 191 -6.29 -2.11 -12.49
N GLY A 192 -5.29 -1.27 -12.11
CA GLY A 192 -3.89 -1.54 -12.40
C GLY A 192 -3.25 -2.47 -11.37
N ILE A 193 -1.98 -2.77 -11.61
CA ILE A 193 -1.13 -3.51 -10.68
C ILE A 193 0.24 -2.83 -10.62
N GLU A 194 0.81 -2.81 -9.45
CA GLU A 194 2.21 -2.44 -9.23
C GLU A 194 3.13 -3.62 -9.55
N ILE A 195 4.29 -3.33 -10.20
CA ILE A 195 5.30 -4.33 -10.59
C ILE A 195 6.66 -3.92 -9.99
#